data_5eace83da9b4c0ed159e2094ee98e9d3
#
_entry.id   5eace83da9b4c0ed159e2094ee98e9d3
#
_cell.length_a   1.000
_cell.length_b   1.000
_cell.length_c   1.000
_cell.angle_alpha   90.00
_cell.angle_beta   90.00
_cell.angle_gamma   90.00
#
_symmetry.space_group_name_H-M   'P 1'
#
loop_
_entity.id
_entity.type
_entity.pdbx_description
1 polymer ?
#
loop_
_entity_poly.entity_id
_entity_poly.type
_entity_poly.pdbx_seq_one_letter_code
_entity_poly.pdbx_strand_id
1 'polypeptide(L)'
;MIISHNNLMKMGANIVTPLNEKMVNIASIDICVGSKIVVEDLICNRDGKGSRSYYRTIDLNHLGYTSEEKPYYVKPGMFLLVTTYEHVKVPNDCAIDLRLKNMMGWSLSSGSWFKPNEEIDVIEIANITKWHVLKLWYGMPFAQIITHKLNMSSSLDVF
;
A
#
# COMPACT_ATOMS: atom_id res chain seq x y z
N MET A 1 5.54 1.85 21.74
CA MET A 1 5.34 0.40 21.97
C MET A 1 4.54 -0.18 20.82
N ILE A 2 5.03 -1.23 20.21
CA ILE A 2 4.31 -1.93 19.14
C ILE A 2 3.12 -2.69 19.73
N ILE A 3 1.97 -2.58 19.08
CA ILE A 3 0.76 -3.25 19.53
C ILE A 3 0.76 -4.70 19.04
N SER A 4 0.57 -5.63 19.97
CA SER A 4 0.61 -7.07 19.70
C SER A 4 -0.73 -7.61 19.20
N HIS A 5 -0.70 -8.88 18.73
CA HIS A 5 -1.85 -9.57 18.15
C HIS A 5 -3.14 -9.45 18.97
N ASN A 6 -3.09 -9.73 20.27
CA ASN A 6 -4.30 -9.70 21.09
C ASN A 6 -4.95 -8.31 21.15
N ASN A 7 -4.13 -7.27 21.23
CA ASN A 7 -4.63 -5.90 21.23
C ASN A 7 -5.07 -5.47 19.82
N LEU A 8 -4.38 -5.92 18.77
CA LEU A 8 -4.81 -5.68 17.39
C LEU A 8 -6.16 -6.32 17.09
N MET A 9 -6.42 -7.51 17.62
CA MET A 9 -7.73 -8.16 17.46
C MET A 9 -8.85 -7.36 18.12
N LYS A 10 -8.58 -6.70 19.23
CA LYS A 10 -9.56 -5.89 19.95
C LYS A 10 -9.79 -4.52 19.34
N MET A 11 -8.73 -3.86 18.90
CA MET A 11 -8.78 -2.46 18.42
C MET A 11 -8.65 -2.32 16.89
N GLY A 12 -8.35 -3.41 16.19
CA GLY A 12 -8.02 -3.35 14.77
C GLY A 12 -9.12 -2.76 13.90
N ALA A 13 -10.39 -2.99 14.24
CA ALA A 13 -11.52 -2.40 13.51
C ALA A 13 -11.59 -0.87 13.60
N ASN A 14 -10.94 -0.28 14.59
CA ASN A 14 -10.81 1.18 14.70
C ASN A 14 -9.64 1.73 13.88
N ILE A 15 -8.75 0.86 13.43
CA ILE A 15 -7.59 1.22 12.61
C ILE A 15 -7.86 0.91 11.14
N VAL A 16 -8.40 -0.28 10.86
CA VAL A 16 -8.58 -0.83 9.51
C VAL A 16 -10.05 -1.17 9.28
N THR A 17 -10.62 -0.69 8.19
CA THR A 17 -12.01 -0.95 7.82
C THR A 17 -12.11 -1.38 6.34
N PRO A 18 -12.66 -2.56 6.01
CA PRO A 18 -13.10 -3.62 6.91
C PRO A 18 -11.92 -4.39 7.51
N LEU A 19 -12.06 -4.85 8.72
CA LEU A 19 -11.05 -5.71 9.34
C LEU A 19 -11.36 -7.18 9.04
N ASN A 20 -10.41 -7.87 8.42
CA ASN A 20 -10.42 -9.32 8.32
C ASN A 20 -9.46 -9.89 9.36
N GLU A 21 -9.99 -10.61 10.33
CA GLU A 21 -9.18 -11.17 11.43
C GLU A 21 -8.04 -12.08 10.94
N LYS A 22 -8.22 -12.73 9.79
CA LYS A 22 -7.17 -13.55 9.17
C LYS A 22 -5.97 -12.73 8.70
N MET A 23 -6.15 -11.43 8.52
CA MET A 23 -5.07 -10.50 8.12
C MET A 23 -4.30 -9.94 9.32
N VAL A 24 -4.72 -10.25 10.56
CA VAL A 24 -4.04 -9.80 11.77
C VAL A 24 -2.93 -10.76 12.12
N ASN A 25 -1.70 -10.28 12.09
CA ASN A 25 -0.49 -11.03 12.42
C ASN A 25 -0.09 -10.82 13.90
N ILE A 26 1.10 -11.27 14.27
CA ILE A 26 1.61 -11.13 15.64
C ILE A 26 1.72 -9.67 16.06
N ALA A 27 2.20 -8.80 15.17
CA ALA A 27 2.44 -7.38 15.46
C ALA A 27 2.11 -6.47 14.26
N SER A 28 1.31 -6.94 13.31
CA SER A 28 0.95 -6.18 12.11
C SER A 28 -0.42 -6.59 11.59
N ILE A 29 -0.97 -5.75 10.72
CA ILE A 29 -2.19 -6.06 9.96
C ILE A 29 -1.84 -5.96 8.49
N ASP A 30 -2.19 -6.99 7.71
CA ASP A 30 -1.98 -7.00 6.26
C ASP A 30 -3.00 -6.11 5.57
N ILE A 31 -2.52 -5.40 4.55
CA ILE A 31 -3.32 -4.53 3.69
C ILE A 31 -3.28 -5.10 2.28
N CYS A 32 -4.45 -5.16 1.66
CA CYS A 32 -4.63 -5.76 0.34
C CYS A 32 -4.81 -4.71 -0.75
N VAL A 33 -4.49 -5.10 -1.98
CA VAL A 33 -4.70 -4.28 -3.17
C VAL A 33 -6.19 -4.05 -3.38
N GLY A 34 -6.56 -2.79 -3.57
CA GLY A 34 -7.94 -2.39 -3.87
C GLY A 34 -8.29 -2.56 -5.34
N SER A 35 -9.45 -2.03 -5.72
CA SER A 35 -10.00 -2.22 -7.07
C SER A 35 -9.27 -1.40 -8.12
N LYS A 36 -8.65 -0.29 -7.79
CA LYS A 36 -8.08 0.64 -8.77
C LYS A 36 -6.60 0.87 -8.54
N ILE A 37 -5.89 0.98 -9.66
CA ILE A 37 -4.51 1.45 -9.69
C ILE A 37 -4.41 2.60 -10.69
N VAL A 38 -3.46 3.50 -10.46
CA VAL A 38 -3.08 4.52 -11.43
C VAL A 38 -1.67 4.21 -11.89
N VAL A 39 -1.49 4.08 -13.20
CA VAL A 39 -0.20 3.81 -13.82
C VAL A 39 0.28 5.03 -14.56
N GLU A 40 1.59 5.26 -14.55
CA GLU A 40 2.22 6.29 -15.37
C GLU A 40 2.69 5.67 -16.68
N ASP A 41 2.15 6.16 -17.79
CA ASP A 41 2.54 5.77 -19.13
C ASP A 41 3.37 6.87 -19.78
N LEU A 42 4.39 6.47 -20.53
CA LEU A 42 5.23 7.37 -21.31
C LEU A 42 4.79 7.38 -22.78
N ILE A 43 4.54 8.56 -23.31
CA ILE A 43 4.35 8.77 -24.74
C ILE A 43 5.61 9.41 -25.29
N CYS A 44 6.31 8.71 -26.18
CA CYS A 44 7.43 9.27 -26.92
C CYS A 44 6.90 9.99 -28.17
N ASN A 45 7.38 11.21 -28.43
CA ASN A 45 7.06 11.90 -29.67
C ASN A 45 7.65 11.16 -30.85
N ARG A 46 6.94 11.16 -31.98
CA ARG A 46 7.37 10.45 -33.21
C ARG A 46 8.71 10.94 -33.77
N ASP A 47 9.07 12.18 -33.51
CA ASP A 47 10.32 12.79 -33.94
C ASP A 47 11.49 12.49 -32.94
N GLY A 48 11.25 11.75 -31.88
CA GLY A 48 12.26 11.42 -30.86
C GLY A 48 12.72 12.60 -30.02
N LYS A 49 12.13 13.77 -30.13
CA LYS A 49 12.57 15.01 -29.48
C LYS A 49 11.92 15.25 -28.13
N GLY A 50 11.21 14.30 -27.59
CA GLY A 50 10.63 14.43 -26.26
C GLY A 50 9.72 13.29 -25.92
N SER A 51 9.45 13.18 -24.63
CA SER A 51 8.48 12.27 -24.06
C SER A 51 7.64 13.04 -23.05
N ARG A 52 6.42 12.64 -22.89
CA ARG A 52 5.57 13.11 -21.80
C ARG A 52 4.92 11.92 -21.11
N SER A 53 4.75 12.04 -19.82
CA SER A 53 3.99 11.06 -19.04
C SER A 53 2.53 11.47 -18.96
N TYR A 54 1.66 10.50 -18.89
CA TYR A 54 0.26 10.67 -18.52
C TYR A 54 -0.16 9.55 -17.58
N TYR A 55 -1.20 9.80 -16.81
CA TYR A 55 -1.69 8.85 -15.82
C TYR A 55 -2.95 8.19 -16.34
N ARG A 56 -3.04 6.87 -16.16
CA ARG A 56 -4.18 6.06 -16.56
C ARG A 56 -4.67 5.25 -15.36
N THR A 57 -5.98 5.32 -15.11
CA THR A 57 -6.63 4.51 -14.07
C THR A 57 -7.06 3.17 -14.65
N ILE A 58 -6.74 2.09 -13.94
CA ILE A 58 -7.11 0.73 -14.29
C ILE A 58 -7.96 0.18 -13.15
N ASP A 59 -9.16 -0.30 -13.47
CA ASP A 59 -10.02 -1.01 -12.52
C ASP A 59 -9.69 -2.51 -12.59
N LEU A 60 -8.91 -2.97 -11.63
CA LEU A 60 -8.43 -4.36 -11.58
C LEU A 60 -9.58 -5.35 -11.46
N ASN A 61 -10.56 -5.04 -10.62
CA ASN A 61 -11.69 -5.91 -10.37
C ASN A 61 -12.58 -6.02 -11.60
N HIS A 62 -12.93 -4.89 -12.20
CA HIS A 62 -13.79 -4.85 -13.38
C HIS A 62 -13.16 -5.55 -14.59
N LEU A 63 -11.86 -5.41 -14.78
CA LEU A 63 -11.13 -6.02 -15.89
C LEU A 63 -10.70 -7.47 -15.65
N GLY A 64 -11.01 -8.03 -14.48
CA GLY A 64 -10.76 -9.43 -14.18
C GLY A 64 -9.35 -9.77 -13.70
N TYR A 65 -8.56 -8.78 -13.30
CA TYR A 65 -7.24 -8.99 -12.68
C TYR A 65 -7.42 -9.29 -11.19
N THR A 66 -7.90 -10.49 -10.88
CA THR A 66 -8.42 -10.82 -9.55
C THR A 66 -7.73 -11.99 -8.88
N SER A 67 -6.70 -12.57 -9.49
CA SER A 67 -5.96 -13.71 -8.94
C SER A 67 -4.53 -13.74 -9.45
N GLU A 68 -3.71 -14.58 -8.84
CA GLU A 68 -2.33 -14.80 -9.29
C GLU A 68 -2.26 -15.36 -10.71
N GLU A 69 -3.27 -16.12 -11.12
CA GLU A 69 -3.37 -16.70 -12.48
C GLU A 69 -3.85 -15.68 -13.50
N LYS A 70 -4.53 -14.64 -13.04
CA LYS A 70 -5.02 -13.54 -13.88
C LYS A 70 -4.56 -12.20 -13.30
N PRO A 71 -3.25 -11.93 -13.28
CA PRO A 71 -2.72 -10.71 -12.70
C PRO A 71 -2.64 -9.58 -13.72
N TYR A 72 -2.53 -8.37 -13.21
CA TYR A 72 -2.02 -7.25 -13.98
C TYR A 72 -0.48 -7.30 -13.96
N TYR A 73 0.14 -7.23 -15.12
CA TYR A 73 1.59 -7.28 -15.25
C TYR A 73 2.19 -5.88 -15.22
N VAL A 74 3.12 -5.67 -14.31
CA VAL A 74 3.81 -4.40 -14.11
C VAL A 74 5.23 -4.51 -14.62
N LYS A 75 5.55 -3.74 -15.65
CA LYS A 75 6.86 -3.75 -16.30
C LYS A 75 7.93 -3.11 -15.43
N PRO A 76 9.22 -3.46 -15.65
CA PRO A 76 10.33 -2.81 -14.95
C PRO A 76 10.29 -1.30 -15.09
N GLY A 77 10.53 -0.60 -13.98
CA GLY A 77 10.54 0.86 -13.93
C GLY A 77 9.17 1.51 -13.81
N MET A 78 8.08 0.75 -13.90
CA MET A 78 6.74 1.32 -13.72
C MET A 78 6.49 1.76 -12.29
N PHE A 79 5.93 2.95 -12.17
CA PHE A 79 5.46 3.56 -10.94
C PHE A 79 3.93 3.46 -10.87
N LEU A 80 3.41 3.11 -9.71
CA LEU A 80 1.98 2.91 -9.50
C LEU A 80 1.48 3.63 -8.26
N LEU A 81 0.26 4.14 -8.35
CA LEU A 81 -0.57 4.45 -7.19
C LEU A 81 -1.57 3.30 -7.02
N VAL A 82 -1.49 2.60 -5.91
CA VAL A 82 -2.36 1.45 -5.63
C VAL A 82 -3.35 1.83 -4.55
N THR A 83 -4.64 1.77 -4.88
CA THR A 83 -5.67 1.92 -3.84
C THR A 83 -5.69 0.70 -2.95
N THR A 84 -5.92 0.90 -1.67
CA THR A 84 -6.02 -0.20 -0.71
C THR A 84 -7.46 -0.72 -0.65
N TYR A 85 -7.61 -2.02 -0.45
CA TYR A 85 -8.92 -2.62 -0.20
C TYR A 85 -9.50 -2.09 1.11
N GLU A 86 -8.66 -2.00 2.13
CA GLU A 86 -9.02 -1.47 3.44
C GLU A 86 -8.75 0.04 3.49
N HIS A 87 -9.57 0.73 4.25
CA HIS A 87 -9.28 2.10 4.67
C HIS A 87 -8.57 2.05 6.03
N VAL A 88 -7.44 2.75 6.15
CA VAL A 88 -6.65 2.81 7.38
C VAL A 88 -6.73 4.22 7.95
N LYS A 89 -7.09 4.29 9.23
CA LYS A 89 -7.04 5.54 10.00
C LYS A 89 -6.14 5.36 11.21
N VAL A 90 -5.13 6.21 11.30
CA VAL A 90 -4.20 6.18 12.44
C VAL A 90 -4.89 6.73 13.67
N PRO A 91 -4.99 5.97 14.79
CA PRO A 91 -5.55 6.48 16.03
C PRO A 91 -4.81 7.71 16.54
N ASN A 92 -5.48 8.54 17.33
CA ASN A 92 -4.92 9.80 17.82
C ASN A 92 -3.73 9.63 18.79
N ASP A 93 -3.55 8.44 19.35
CA ASP A 93 -2.47 8.10 20.26
C ASP A 93 -1.43 7.13 19.64
N CYS A 94 -1.46 6.96 18.32
CA CYS A 94 -0.61 6.02 17.60
C CYS A 94 0.12 6.68 16.44
N ALA A 95 1.17 5.99 15.99
CA ALA A 95 1.79 6.18 14.68
C ALA A 95 1.83 4.81 13.98
N ILE A 96 1.77 4.82 12.65
CA ILE A 96 1.82 3.61 11.84
C ILE A 96 3.08 3.61 10.99
N ASP A 97 3.79 2.48 11.01
CA ASP A 97 4.87 2.17 10.08
C ASP A 97 4.30 1.23 8.99
N LEU A 98 4.30 1.70 7.75
CA LEU A 98 3.84 0.95 6.59
C LEU A 98 5.02 0.28 5.90
N ARG A 99 4.91 -1.02 5.64
CA ARG A 99 5.92 -1.79 4.93
C ARG A 99 5.32 -2.65 3.85
N LEU A 100 6.06 -2.89 2.78
CA LEU A 100 5.68 -3.89 1.79
C LEU A 100 5.92 -5.29 2.36
N LYS A 101 4.99 -6.20 2.05
CA LYS A 101 5.00 -7.56 2.56
C LYS A 101 5.61 -8.50 1.53
N ASN A 102 6.82 -9.03 1.81
CA ASN A 102 7.49 -10.07 0.99
C ASN A 102 7.39 -9.84 -0.53
N MET A 103 7.46 -8.59 -0.95
CA MET A 103 7.26 -8.18 -2.33
C MET A 103 8.62 -7.96 -3.01
N MET A 104 9.20 -9.07 -3.48
CA MET A 104 10.50 -9.01 -4.16
C MET A 104 10.41 -8.18 -5.44
N GLY A 105 11.31 -7.20 -5.58
CA GLY A 105 11.34 -6.32 -6.74
C GLY A 105 10.46 -5.07 -6.65
N TRP A 106 9.65 -4.95 -5.62
CA TRP A 106 8.84 -3.78 -5.36
C TRP A 106 9.49 -2.85 -4.34
N SER A 107 9.27 -1.56 -4.48
CA SER A 107 9.71 -0.57 -3.51
C SER A 107 8.60 0.45 -3.22
N LEU A 108 8.51 0.88 -1.97
CA LEU A 108 7.71 2.05 -1.60
C LEU A 108 8.37 3.31 -2.14
N SER A 109 7.60 4.15 -2.80
CA SER A 109 8.05 5.43 -3.33
C SER A 109 7.74 6.60 -2.40
N SER A 110 6.81 6.40 -1.47
CA SER A 110 6.42 7.39 -0.47
C SER A 110 7.00 7.03 0.90
N GLY A 111 6.88 7.97 1.86
CA GLY A 111 7.26 7.74 3.25
C GLY A 111 6.47 6.59 3.87
N SER A 112 7.10 5.91 4.82
CA SER A 112 6.51 4.73 5.49
C SER A 112 5.82 5.08 6.81
N TRP A 113 6.08 6.25 7.39
CA TRP A 113 5.51 6.66 8.68
C TRP A 113 4.30 7.56 8.50
N PHE A 114 3.24 7.24 9.25
CA PHE A 114 2.00 7.99 9.28
C PHE A 114 1.71 8.45 10.70
N LYS A 115 1.35 9.72 10.82
CA LYS A 115 1.09 10.42 12.08
C LYS A 115 -0.31 10.14 12.61
N PRO A 116 -0.57 10.44 13.90
CA PRO A 116 -1.94 10.37 14.44
C PRO A 116 -2.95 11.11 13.55
N ASN A 117 -4.11 10.51 13.39
CA ASN A 117 -5.25 10.99 12.60
C ASN A 117 -5.06 11.05 11.08
N GLU A 118 -3.90 10.69 10.55
CA GLU A 118 -3.74 10.50 9.11
C GLU A 118 -4.51 9.28 8.60
N GLU A 119 -4.89 9.31 7.34
CA GLU A 119 -5.61 8.24 6.66
C GLU A 119 -4.78 7.68 5.52
N ILE A 120 -4.89 6.36 5.29
CA ILE A 120 -4.19 5.67 4.22
C ILE A 120 -5.24 4.92 3.39
N ASP A 121 -5.34 5.28 2.11
CA ASP A 121 -6.20 4.62 1.12
C ASP A 121 -5.50 4.45 -0.23
N VAL A 122 -4.31 5.02 -0.38
CA VAL A 122 -3.46 4.91 -1.56
C VAL A 122 -2.01 4.71 -1.13
N ILE A 123 -1.33 3.77 -1.76
CA ILE A 123 0.08 3.48 -1.52
C ILE A 123 0.84 3.58 -2.85
N GLU A 124 1.96 4.28 -2.83
CA GLU A 124 2.82 4.43 -4.00
C GLU A 124 3.90 3.36 -4.02
N ILE A 125 3.96 2.58 -5.09
CA ILE A 125 4.96 1.53 -5.27
C ILE A 125 5.57 1.59 -6.67
N ALA A 126 6.75 1.01 -6.82
CA ALA A 126 7.44 0.91 -8.10
C ALA A 126 8.05 -0.47 -8.27
N ASN A 127 8.07 -0.94 -9.52
CA ASN A 127 8.88 -2.10 -9.90
C ASN A 127 10.31 -1.62 -10.14
N ILE A 128 11.22 -1.94 -9.21
CA ILE A 128 12.61 -1.51 -9.27
C ILE A 128 13.53 -2.52 -9.93
N THR A 129 13.01 -3.59 -10.49
CA THR A 129 13.80 -4.58 -11.22
C THR A 129 14.21 -4.04 -12.59
N LYS A 130 15.29 -4.60 -13.14
CA LYS A 130 15.72 -4.27 -14.52
C LYS A 130 15.01 -5.10 -15.58
N TRP A 131 14.65 -6.34 -15.26
CA TRP A 131 14.25 -7.33 -16.26
C TRP A 131 12.96 -8.07 -15.94
N HIS A 132 12.45 -7.98 -14.70
CA HIS A 132 11.34 -8.80 -14.27
C HIS A 132 10.02 -8.05 -14.33
N VAL A 133 9.03 -8.67 -14.98
CA VAL A 133 7.64 -8.25 -14.89
C VAL A 133 7.07 -8.77 -13.58
N LEU A 134 6.45 -7.89 -12.81
CA LEU A 134 5.85 -8.24 -11.53
C LEU A 134 4.33 -8.35 -11.66
N LYS A 135 3.73 -9.15 -10.79
CA LYS A 135 2.29 -9.40 -10.81
C LYS A 135 1.59 -8.62 -9.70
N LEU A 136 0.43 -8.07 -10.03
CA LEU A 136 -0.43 -7.38 -9.08
C LEU A 136 -1.89 -7.75 -9.40
N TRP A 137 -2.70 -8.03 -8.37
CA TRP A 137 -4.12 -8.33 -8.57
C TRP A 137 -4.97 -7.80 -7.42
N TYR A 138 -6.25 -7.59 -7.70
CA TYR A 138 -7.23 -7.18 -6.71
C TYR A 138 -7.30 -8.16 -5.55
N GLY A 139 -7.23 -7.66 -4.32
CA GLY A 139 -7.27 -8.47 -3.11
C GLY A 139 -5.93 -9.09 -2.69
N MET A 140 -4.85 -8.89 -3.46
CA MET A 140 -3.53 -9.40 -3.11
C MET A 140 -3.01 -8.70 -1.85
N PRO A 141 -2.63 -9.45 -0.79
CA PRO A 141 -1.92 -8.85 0.34
C PRO A 141 -0.56 -8.32 -0.14
N PHE A 142 -0.32 -7.02 0.00
CA PHE A 142 0.92 -6.42 -0.53
C PHE A 142 1.66 -5.53 0.47
N ALA A 143 0.98 -5.13 1.52
CA ALA A 143 1.56 -4.26 2.53
C ALA A 143 1.14 -4.74 3.92
N GLN A 144 1.82 -4.26 4.92
CA GLN A 144 1.44 -4.47 6.31
C GLN A 144 1.66 -3.18 7.09
N ILE A 145 0.83 -2.96 8.08
CA ILE A 145 0.95 -1.85 8.99
C ILE A 145 1.37 -2.34 10.38
N ILE A 146 2.34 -1.65 10.95
CA ILE A 146 2.80 -1.87 12.33
C ILE A 146 2.38 -0.64 13.13
N THR A 147 1.54 -0.85 14.13
CA THR A 147 0.98 0.25 14.94
C THR A 147 1.82 0.43 16.19
N HIS A 148 2.28 1.65 16.40
CA HIS A 148 3.06 2.07 17.56
C HIS A 148 2.21 2.98 18.42
N LYS A 149 2.04 2.59 19.69
CA LYS A 149 1.40 3.47 20.66
C LYS A 149 2.40 4.52 21.14
N LEU A 150 1.99 5.78 21.09
CA LEU A 150 2.84 6.90 21.45
C LEU A 150 2.73 7.21 22.95
N ASN A 151 3.82 7.76 23.50
CA ASN A 151 3.80 8.35 24.84
C ASN A 151 3.26 9.78 24.73
N MET A 152 2.00 9.98 25.09
CA MET A 152 1.31 11.26 24.94
C MET A 152 1.87 12.36 25.83
N SER A 153 2.64 12.04 26.87
CA SER A 153 3.30 13.04 27.70
C SER A 153 4.42 13.80 26.98
N SER A 154 4.95 13.24 25.90
CA SER A 154 5.99 13.85 25.06
C SER A 154 5.53 14.07 23.62
N SER A 155 4.23 14.27 23.41
CA SER A 155 3.62 14.36 22.07
C SER A 155 4.17 15.50 21.20
N LEU A 156 4.68 16.56 21.82
CA LEU A 156 5.28 17.68 21.07
C LEU A 156 6.62 17.34 20.44
N ASP A 157 7.30 16.31 20.91
CA ASP A 157 8.63 15.91 20.46
C ASP A 157 8.60 14.78 19.42
N VAL A 158 7.41 14.25 19.08
CA VAL A 158 7.27 13.06 18.25
C VAL A 158 7.40 13.36 16.77
N PHE A 159 6.98 14.52 16.35
CA PHE A 159 6.96 14.89 14.92
C PHE A 159 7.46 16.31 14.67
#